data_ed4ab555e81a2307bb599331eff369be
#
_entry.id   ed4ab555e81a2307bb599331eff369be
#
_cell.length_a   1.000
_cell.length_b   1.000
_cell.length_c   1.000
_cell.angle_alpha   90.00
_cell.angle_beta   90.00
_cell.angle_gamma   90.00
#
_symmetry.space_group_name_H-M   'P 1'
#
loop_
_entity.id
_entity.type
_entity.pdbx_description
1 polymer ?
#
loop_
_entity_poly.entity_id
_entity_poly.type
_entity_poly.pdbx_seq_one_letter_code
_entity_poly.pdbx_strand_id
1 'polypeptide(L)'
;GEGVASEQATRVSAQEQAAIDRAESLAQMGVEAQSRLTAMTRRLASLQAHVTRLDALGSHLTDLAGLEAEEFDFSGSPALGGPALPLNSAPPSVAEVNRQFTALEALFERREVQFDVLAGLLSAEQLRAEATPAGRPIRSGWQSSPYGSRIDPISGERAWHEGADFAGREGSDILAVASGVVSWSGHKSGYGSMVEVSHGDGLSTRYAHNQENLVDVGDLVRRGDVIALMGSSGRSTGPHVHFEVFKNGRAVDPASYVRRTRR
;
A
#
# COMPACT_ATOMS: atom_id res chain seq x y z
N GLY A 1 -33.29 77.84 -40.46
CA GLY A 1 -33.95 76.48 -40.40
C GLY A 1 -33.02 75.35 -40.82
N GLU A 2 -32.10 75.59 -41.77
CA GLU A 2 -31.27 74.53 -42.38
C GLU A 2 -30.15 74.00 -41.43
N GLY A 3 -29.56 74.87 -40.58
CA GLY A 3 -28.49 74.46 -39.65
C GLY A 3 -28.95 73.51 -38.54
N VAL A 4 -30.16 73.62 -38.01
CA VAL A 4 -30.71 72.76 -36.95
C VAL A 4 -31.07 71.38 -37.49
N ALA A 5 -31.55 71.32 -38.75
CA ALA A 5 -31.90 70.02 -39.38
C ALA A 5 -30.61 69.18 -39.66
N SER A 6 -29.53 69.86 -40.11
CA SER A 6 -28.22 69.16 -40.29
C SER A 6 -27.59 68.66 -39.02
N GLU A 7 -27.69 69.42 -37.93
CA GLU A 7 -27.16 69.00 -36.61
C GLU A 7 -27.97 67.88 -36.00
N GLN A 8 -29.29 67.84 -36.17
CA GLN A 8 -30.15 66.73 -35.77
C GLN A 8 -29.84 65.45 -36.58
N ALA A 9 -29.66 65.55 -37.89
CA ALA A 9 -29.29 64.41 -38.73
C ALA A 9 -27.94 63.79 -38.33
N THR A 10 -26.94 64.64 -37.99
CA THR A 10 -25.63 64.19 -37.55
C THR A 10 -25.72 63.48 -36.17
N ARG A 11 -26.55 63.98 -35.26
CA ARG A 11 -26.81 63.33 -33.95
C ARG A 11 -27.49 61.99 -34.08
N VAL A 12 -28.47 61.85 -34.96
CA VAL A 12 -29.17 60.59 -35.21
C VAL A 12 -28.23 59.56 -35.80
N SER A 13 -27.40 59.91 -36.79
CA SER A 13 -26.44 59.04 -37.40
C SER A 13 -25.36 58.53 -36.37
N ALA A 14 -24.91 59.42 -35.47
CA ALA A 14 -23.98 59.07 -34.41
C ALA A 14 -24.60 58.12 -33.36
N GLN A 15 -25.91 58.35 -33.09
CA GLN A 15 -26.62 57.38 -32.16
C GLN A 15 -26.86 56.03 -32.82
N GLU A 16 -27.19 55.97 -34.10
CA GLU A 16 -27.32 54.71 -34.86
C GLU A 16 -26.01 53.94 -34.91
N GLN A 17 -24.89 54.65 -35.20
CA GLN A 17 -23.58 54.00 -35.20
C GLN A 17 -23.20 53.45 -33.81
N ALA A 18 -23.41 54.23 -32.76
CA ALA A 18 -23.17 53.79 -31.41
C ALA A 18 -24.06 52.60 -31.00
N ALA A 19 -25.27 52.49 -31.53
CA ALA A 19 -26.15 51.33 -31.32
C ALA A 19 -25.65 50.09 -32.06
N ILE A 20 -25.13 50.22 -33.26
CA ILE A 20 -24.53 49.18 -34.07
C ILE A 20 -23.27 48.64 -33.34
N ASP A 21 -22.37 49.54 -32.95
CA ASP A 21 -21.13 49.16 -32.26
C ASP A 21 -21.40 48.42 -30.95
N ARG A 22 -22.44 48.84 -30.20
CA ARG A 22 -22.88 48.10 -28.99
C ARG A 22 -23.45 46.74 -29.32
N ALA A 23 -24.25 46.59 -30.37
CA ALA A 23 -24.83 45.32 -30.78
C ALA A 23 -23.72 44.35 -31.22
N GLU A 24 -22.73 44.82 -31.97
CA GLU A 24 -21.58 44.02 -32.38
C GLU A 24 -20.74 43.58 -31.15
N SER A 25 -20.47 44.49 -30.20
CA SER A 25 -19.77 44.17 -28.95
C SER A 25 -20.51 43.14 -28.12
N LEU A 26 -21.83 43.28 -27.99
CA LEU A 26 -22.65 42.27 -27.26
C LEU A 26 -22.67 40.92 -27.97
N ALA A 27 -22.73 40.89 -29.29
CA ALA A 27 -22.66 39.66 -30.06
C ALA A 27 -21.30 38.95 -29.87
N GLN A 28 -20.22 39.73 -29.91
CA GLN A 28 -18.87 39.22 -29.70
C GLN A 28 -18.66 38.67 -28.27
N MET A 29 -19.14 39.38 -27.24
CA MET A 29 -19.16 38.91 -25.85
C MET A 29 -19.98 37.62 -25.70
N GLY A 30 -21.10 37.48 -26.40
CA GLY A 30 -21.93 36.28 -26.40
C GLY A 30 -21.19 35.07 -26.99
N VAL A 31 -20.50 35.23 -28.11
CA VAL A 31 -19.69 34.20 -28.75
C VAL A 31 -18.53 33.77 -27.82
N GLU A 32 -17.87 34.73 -27.20
CA GLU A 32 -16.76 34.44 -26.26
C GLU A 32 -17.24 33.73 -25.02
N ALA A 33 -18.35 34.13 -24.40
CA ALA A 33 -18.97 33.43 -23.26
C ALA A 33 -19.37 32.00 -23.62
N GLN A 34 -19.95 31.78 -24.80
CA GLN A 34 -20.32 30.46 -25.29
C GLN A 34 -19.09 29.56 -25.49
N SER A 35 -18.01 30.11 -26.05
CA SER A 35 -16.74 29.40 -26.24
C SER A 35 -16.13 28.99 -24.89
N ARG A 36 -16.11 29.89 -23.90
CA ARG A 36 -15.64 29.61 -22.55
C ARG A 36 -16.47 28.51 -21.88
N LEU A 37 -17.79 28.58 -21.98
CA LEU A 37 -18.69 27.57 -21.42
C LEU A 37 -18.43 26.18 -22.04
N THR A 38 -18.24 26.12 -23.35
CA THR A 38 -17.90 24.88 -24.07
C THR A 38 -16.56 24.30 -23.60
N ALA A 39 -15.54 25.15 -23.40
CA ALA A 39 -14.24 24.73 -22.88
C ALA A 39 -14.35 24.20 -21.46
N MET A 40 -15.12 24.84 -20.57
CA MET A 40 -15.37 24.39 -19.21
C MET A 40 -16.09 23.03 -19.19
N THR A 41 -17.10 22.83 -20.03
CA THR A 41 -17.82 21.53 -20.14
C THR A 41 -16.90 20.41 -20.61
N ARG A 42 -16.01 20.66 -21.57
CA ARG A 42 -15.00 19.66 -22.00
C ARG A 42 -14.03 19.32 -20.87
N ARG A 43 -13.58 20.32 -20.11
CA ARG A 43 -12.70 20.12 -18.96
C ARG A 43 -13.38 19.27 -17.87
N LEU A 44 -14.65 19.57 -17.59
CA LEU A 44 -15.45 18.78 -16.64
C LEU A 44 -15.55 17.31 -17.07
N ALA A 45 -15.89 17.04 -18.34
CA ALA A 45 -15.94 15.69 -18.87
C ALA A 45 -14.59 14.94 -18.76
N SER A 46 -13.47 15.65 -19.00
CA SER A 46 -12.12 15.09 -18.80
C SER A 46 -11.86 14.74 -17.34
N LEU A 47 -12.23 15.59 -16.40
CA LEU A 47 -12.07 15.33 -14.97
C LEU A 47 -12.93 14.15 -14.49
N GLN A 48 -14.17 14.04 -14.98
CA GLN A 48 -15.06 12.91 -14.71
C GLN A 48 -14.44 11.57 -15.20
N ALA A 49 -13.83 11.57 -16.40
CA ALA A 49 -13.14 10.41 -16.91
C ALA A 49 -11.88 10.03 -16.07
N HIS A 50 -11.22 11.00 -15.44
CA HIS A 50 -10.12 10.73 -14.52
C HIS A 50 -10.64 10.08 -13.22
N VAL A 51 -11.74 10.57 -12.66
CA VAL A 51 -12.38 9.95 -11.48
C VAL A 51 -12.75 8.50 -11.77
N THR A 52 -13.39 8.21 -12.89
CA THR A 52 -13.74 6.83 -13.26
C THR A 52 -12.52 5.90 -13.31
N ARG A 53 -11.36 6.42 -13.78
CA ARG A 53 -10.12 5.64 -13.75
C ARG A 53 -9.57 5.43 -12.35
N LEU A 54 -9.67 6.44 -11.49
CA LEU A 54 -9.28 6.33 -10.08
C LEU A 54 -10.18 5.35 -9.34
N ASP A 55 -11.48 5.37 -9.60
CA ASP A 55 -12.43 4.41 -9.02
C ASP A 55 -12.08 2.97 -9.42
N ALA A 56 -11.79 2.73 -10.69
CA ALA A 56 -11.34 1.42 -11.16
C ALA A 56 -10.02 0.97 -10.51
N LEU A 57 -9.08 1.90 -10.31
CA LEU A 57 -7.83 1.62 -9.61
C LEU A 57 -8.08 1.32 -8.13
N GLY A 58 -8.93 2.10 -7.47
CA GLY A 58 -9.31 1.89 -6.08
C GLY A 58 -9.94 0.51 -5.87
N SER A 59 -10.92 0.12 -6.70
CA SER A 59 -11.53 -1.20 -6.67
C SER A 59 -10.50 -2.32 -6.86
N HIS A 60 -9.60 -2.16 -7.83
CA HIS A 60 -8.54 -3.16 -8.07
C HIS A 60 -7.58 -3.30 -6.89
N LEU A 61 -7.19 -2.20 -6.23
CA LEU A 61 -6.35 -2.22 -5.04
C LEU A 61 -7.06 -2.87 -3.84
N THR A 62 -8.36 -2.62 -3.67
CA THR A 62 -9.20 -3.24 -2.65
C THR A 62 -9.25 -4.76 -2.83
N ASP A 63 -9.46 -5.22 -4.08
CA ASP A 63 -9.45 -6.65 -4.42
C ASP A 63 -8.09 -7.29 -4.14
N LEU A 64 -6.98 -6.64 -4.53
CA LEU A 64 -5.62 -7.11 -4.26
C LEU A 64 -5.29 -7.18 -2.77
N ALA A 65 -5.84 -6.26 -1.98
CA ALA A 65 -5.67 -6.23 -0.53
C ALA A 65 -6.54 -7.28 0.18
N GLY A 66 -7.46 -7.94 -0.51
CA GLY A 66 -8.42 -8.87 0.08
C GLY A 66 -9.38 -8.20 1.06
N LEU A 67 -9.64 -6.89 0.88
CA LEU A 67 -10.58 -6.11 1.69
C LEU A 67 -11.99 -6.28 1.13
N GLU A 68 -13.00 -6.25 2.01
CA GLU A 68 -14.38 -6.37 1.59
C GLU A 68 -14.83 -5.10 0.85
N ALA A 69 -15.48 -5.28 -0.31
CA ALA A 69 -15.95 -4.18 -1.16
C ALA A 69 -16.99 -3.27 -0.46
N GLU A 70 -17.64 -3.77 0.60
CA GLU A 70 -18.60 -3.00 1.41
C GLU A 70 -17.95 -1.90 2.25
N GLU A 71 -16.66 -2.07 2.63
CA GLU A 71 -15.91 -1.06 3.39
C GLU A 71 -15.27 0.01 2.48
N PHE A 72 -14.98 -0.33 1.22
CA PHE A 72 -14.32 0.52 0.23
C PHE A 72 -15.08 0.52 -1.09
N ASP A 73 -16.27 1.14 -1.11
CA ASP A 73 -17.06 1.26 -2.32
C ASP A 73 -16.54 2.39 -3.23
N PHE A 74 -15.74 2.01 -4.22
CA PHE A 74 -15.34 2.86 -5.33
C PHE A 74 -16.34 2.81 -6.50
N SER A 75 -17.33 1.91 -6.46
CA SER A 75 -18.33 1.74 -7.53
C SER A 75 -19.47 2.77 -7.43
N GLY A 76 -19.62 3.42 -6.28
CA GLY A 76 -20.58 4.50 -6.08
C GLY A 76 -20.32 5.63 -7.06
N SER A 77 -20.81 5.44 -8.29
CA SER A 77 -20.88 6.55 -9.25
C SER A 77 -21.58 7.71 -8.58
N PRO A 78 -20.98 8.90 -8.51
CA PRO A 78 -21.77 10.07 -8.17
C PRO A 78 -22.94 10.05 -9.15
N ALA A 79 -24.15 10.38 -8.67
CA ALA A 79 -25.31 10.56 -9.51
C ALA A 79 -25.09 11.74 -10.49
N LEU A 80 -24.20 11.54 -11.45
CA LEU A 80 -23.86 12.43 -12.56
C LEU A 80 -24.65 12.03 -13.82
N GLY A 81 -25.80 11.41 -13.63
CA GLY A 81 -26.81 11.18 -14.64
C GLY A 81 -27.72 12.37 -14.76
N GLY A 82 -27.32 13.40 -15.47
CA GLY A 82 -28.27 14.16 -16.24
C GLY A 82 -28.74 13.30 -17.43
N PRO A 83 -30.00 13.39 -17.91
CA PRO A 83 -30.41 12.70 -19.11
C PRO A 83 -29.40 13.01 -20.22
N ALA A 84 -29.00 11.98 -20.96
CA ALA A 84 -28.17 12.18 -22.15
C ALA A 84 -28.89 13.23 -23.01
N LEU A 85 -28.33 14.43 -23.06
CA LEU A 85 -28.94 15.51 -23.83
C LEU A 85 -28.89 15.09 -25.29
N PRO A 86 -30.00 15.09 -26.03
CA PRO A 86 -29.99 14.89 -27.46
C PRO A 86 -28.98 15.85 -28.08
N LEU A 87 -28.35 15.50 -29.18
CA LEU A 87 -27.34 16.31 -29.90
C LEU A 87 -27.78 17.76 -30.21
N ASN A 88 -29.09 18.06 -30.05
CA ASN A 88 -29.70 19.37 -30.24
C ASN A 88 -30.13 20.08 -28.94
N SER A 89 -29.65 19.67 -27.77
CA SER A 89 -29.99 20.33 -26.52
C SER A 89 -29.32 21.70 -26.39
N ALA A 90 -29.99 22.65 -25.76
CA ALA A 90 -29.39 23.92 -25.41
C ALA A 90 -28.13 23.69 -24.56
N PRO A 91 -27.06 24.48 -24.74
CA PRO A 91 -25.86 24.35 -23.94
C PRO A 91 -26.19 24.52 -22.46
N PRO A 92 -25.45 23.77 -21.56
CA PRO A 92 -25.71 23.85 -20.14
C PRO A 92 -25.53 25.28 -19.63
N SER A 93 -26.33 25.70 -18.68
CA SER A 93 -26.17 27.00 -18.04
C SER A 93 -24.90 27.07 -17.20
N VAL A 94 -24.35 28.26 -16.96
CA VAL A 94 -23.20 28.46 -16.05
C VAL A 94 -23.51 27.89 -14.65
N ALA A 95 -24.75 28.04 -14.16
CA ALA A 95 -25.17 27.51 -12.89
C ALA A 95 -25.12 25.96 -12.85
N GLU A 96 -25.49 25.31 -13.94
CA GLU A 96 -25.40 23.86 -14.07
C GLU A 96 -23.94 23.37 -14.07
N VAL A 97 -23.07 24.02 -14.85
CA VAL A 97 -21.65 23.68 -14.86
C VAL A 97 -21.01 23.87 -13.49
N ASN A 98 -21.35 24.95 -12.78
CA ASN A 98 -20.85 25.18 -11.42
C ASN A 98 -21.31 24.09 -10.43
N ARG A 99 -22.60 23.69 -10.48
CA ARG A 99 -23.08 22.58 -9.63
C ARG A 99 -22.30 21.28 -9.87
N GLN A 100 -22.02 20.97 -11.13
CA GLN A 100 -21.23 19.78 -11.48
C GLN A 100 -19.78 19.87 -11.00
N PHE A 101 -19.15 21.05 -11.05
CA PHE A 101 -17.83 21.24 -10.45
C PHE A 101 -17.85 21.04 -8.95
N THR A 102 -18.79 21.63 -8.21
CA THR A 102 -18.91 21.44 -6.76
C THR A 102 -19.16 19.97 -6.37
N ALA A 103 -20.00 19.27 -7.14
CA ALA A 103 -20.20 17.84 -6.91
C ALA A 103 -18.94 17.01 -7.17
N LEU A 104 -18.15 17.39 -8.17
CA LEU A 104 -16.88 16.75 -8.49
C LEU A 104 -15.82 17.01 -7.41
N GLU A 105 -15.72 18.25 -6.91
CA GLU A 105 -14.83 18.60 -5.79
C GLU A 105 -15.14 17.76 -4.54
N ALA A 106 -16.41 17.68 -4.15
CA ALA A 106 -16.83 16.87 -3.02
C ALA A 106 -16.56 15.35 -3.23
N LEU A 107 -16.56 14.88 -4.47
CA LEU A 107 -16.17 13.52 -4.81
C LEU A 107 -14.67 13.31 -4.66
N PHE A 108 -13.84 14.23 -5.15
CA PHE A 108 -12.39 14.16 -5.00
C PHE A 108 -11.98 14.11 -3.53
N GLU A 109 -12.55 14.99 -2.69
CA GLU A 109 -12.27 14.99 -1.24
C GLU A 109 -12.59 13.63 -0.59
N ARG A 110 -13.74 13.03 -0.93
CA ARG A 110 -14.08 11.69 -0.43
C ARG A 110 -13.11 10.60 -0.91
N ARG A 111 -12.70 10.66 -2.19
CA ARG A 111 -11.75 9.68 -2.75
C ARG A 111 -10.36 9.82 -2.13
N GLU A 112 -9.91 11.04 -1.87
CA GLU A 112 -8.65 11.30 -1.18
C GLU A 112 -8.63 10.59 0.18
N VAL A 113 -9.65 10.78 1.01
CA VAL A 113 -9.78 10.11 2.30
C VAL A 113 -9.79 8.58 2.15
N GLN A 114 -10.53 8.04 1.18
CA GLN A 114 -10.59 6.59 0.96
C GLN A 114 -9.22 6.02 0.53
N PHE A 115 -8.50 6.71 -0.35
CA PHE A 115 -7.15 6.30 -0.76
C PHE A 115 -6.13 6.37 0.37
N ASP A 116 -6.21 7.39 1.23
CA ASP A 116 -5.32 7.51 2.40
C ASP A 116 -5.53 6.35 3.37
N VAL A 117 -6.78 6.00 3.66
CA VAL A 117 -7.10 4.84 4.52
C VAL A 117 -6.63 3.54 3.87
N LEU A 118 -6.88 3.33 2.58
CA LEU A 118 -6.45 2.14 1.84
C LEU A 118 -4.92 2.02 1.81
N ALA A 119 -4.21 3.11 1.57
CA ALA A 119 -2.75 3.14 1.62
C ALA A 119 -2.21 2.78 3.00
N GLY A 120 -2.84 3.29 4.06
CA GLY A 120 -2.52 2.93 5.45
C GLY A 120 -2.70 1.45 5.73
N LEU A 121 -3.82 0.86 5.30
CA LEU A 121 -4.10 -0.57 5.49
C LEU A 121 -3.13 -1.46 4.70
N LEU A 122 -2.85 -1.13 3.44
CA LEU A 122 -1.87 -1.87 2.62
C LEU A 122 -0.46 -1.82 3.24
N SER A 123 -0.06 -0.66 3.76
CA SER A 123 1.22 -0.50 4.44
C SER A 123 1.28 -1.32 5.73
N ALA A 124 0.21 -1.34 6.53
CA ALA A 124 0.13 -2.13 7.75
C ALA A 124 0.16 -3.63 7.44
N GLU A 125 -0.53 -4.09 6.40
CA GLU A 125 -0.52 -5.50 5.98
C GLU A 125 0.86 -5.92 5.46
N GLN A 126 1.53 -5.06 4.70
CA GLN A 126 2.91 -5.31 4.26
C GLN A 126 3.86 -5.43 5.44
N LEU A 127 3.81 -4.52 6.42
CA LEU A 127 4.61 -4.60 7.65
C LEU A 127 4.33 -5.88 8.42
N ARG A 128 3.06 -6.27 8.58
CA ARG A 128 2.65 -7.52 9.23
C ARG A 128 3.18 -8.74 8.47
N ALA A 129 3.11 -8.75 7.14
CA ALA A 129 3.63 -9.83 6.31
C ALA A 129 5.16 -9.94 6.43
N GLU A 130 5.89 -8.83 6.54
CA GLU A 130 7.33 -8.83 6.76
C GLU A 130 7.72 -9.28 8.18
N ALA A 131 6.92 -8.95 9.18
CA ALA A 131 7.11 -9.36 10.57
C ALA A 131 6.67 -10.82 10.83
N THR A 132 5.89 -11.43 9.95
CA THR A 132 5.47 -12.83 10.10
C THR A 132 6.58 -13.77 9.63
N PRO A 133 7.08 -14.71 10.47
CA PRO A 133 8.11 -15.66 10.09
C PRO A 133 7.71 -16.46 8.84
N ALA A 134 8.60 -16.54 7.85
CA ALA A 134 8.38 -17.31 6.63
C ALA A 134 9.71 -17.71 5.99
N GLY A 135 9.76 -18.94 5.47
CA GLY A 135 10.94 -19.49 4.83
C GLY A 135 11.91 -20.17 5.81
N ARG A 136 13.03 -20.60 5.28
CA ARG A 136 14.07 -21.35 6.04
C ARG A 136 15.12 -20.38 6.58
N PRO A 137 15.68 -20.66 7.77
CA PRO A 137 16.76 -19.83 8.34
C PRO A 137 18.12 -20.02 7.65
N ILE A 138 18.18 -20.79 6.57
CA ILE A 138 19.38 -21.11 5.80
C ILE A 138 19.12 -21.05 4.29
N ARG A 139 20.14 -20.67 3.50
CA ARG A 139 20.04 -20.66 2.03
C ARG A 139 20.20 -22.06 1.44
N SER A 140 21.10 -22.87 2.01
CA SER A 140 21.42 -24.23 1.54
C SER A 140 21.57 -25.18 2.71
N GLY A 141 21.26 -26.45 2.51
CA GLY A 141 21.23 -27.47 3.54
C GLY A 141 19.86 -28.15 3.64
N TRP A 142 19.66 -28.96 4.66
CA TRP A 142 18.45 -29.75 4.84
C TRP A 142 17.95 -29.70 6.28
N GLN A 143 16.66 -29.96 6.48
CA GLN A 143 16.11 -30.14 7.83
C GLN A 143 16.56 -31.50 8.37
N SER A 144 17.42 -31.48 9.37
CA SER A 144 18.00 -32.71 9.99
C SER A 144 17.13 -33.26 11.10
N SER A 145 16.33 -32.42 11.77
CA SER A 145 15.41 -32.87 12.81
C SER A 145 14.16 -31.99 12.89
N PRO A 146 12.96 -32.58 12.98
CA PRO A 146 11.71 -31.85 13.14
C PRO A 146 11.45 -31.49 14.62
N TYR A 147 10.47 -30.58 14.80
CA TYR A 147 9.84 -30.26 16.08
C TYR A 147 9.08 -31.47 16.64
N GLY A 148 9.06 -31.61 17.96
CA GLY A 148 8.25 -32.59 18.66
C GLY A 148 9.05 -33.73 19.34
N SER A 149 8.39 -34.84 19.63
CA SER A 149 9.01 -35.99 20.33
C SER A 149 10.01 -36.68 19.42
N ARG A 150 11.27 -36.82 19.90
CA ARG A 150 12.35 -37.57 19.22
C ARG A 150 13.25 -38.31 20.21
N ILE A 151 14.10 -39.18 19.71
CA ILE A 151 15.23 -39.69 20.47
C ILE A 151 16.30 -38.60 20.51
N ASP A 152 16.71 -38.18 21.68
CA ASP A 152 17.79 -37.23 21.87
C ASP A 152 19.13 -37.84 21.40
N PRO A 153 19.84 -37.14 20.45
CA PRO A 153 21.04 -37.72 19.84
C PRO A 153 22.24 -37.85 20.82
N ILE A 154 22.16 -37.20 21.98
CA ILE A 154 23.25 -37.19 22.98
C ILE A 154 22.97 -38.16 24.12
N SER A 155 21.75 -38.15 24.69
CA SER A 155 21.38 -39.04 25.80
C SER A 155 20.83 -40.37 25.34
N GLY A 156 20.32 -40.50 24.11
CA GLY A 156 19.64 -41.69 23.63
C GLY A 156 18.22 -41.89 24.20
N GLU A 157 17.74 -40.97 25.02
CA GLU A 157 16.41 -40.99 25.62
C GLU A 157 15.36 -40.25 24.80
N ARG A 158 14.08 -40.52 25.04
CA ARG A 158 13.00 -39.74 24.47
C ARG A 158 13.00 -38.35 25.07
N ALA A 159 13.07 -37.31 24.20
CA ALA A 159 13.00 -35.92 24.59
C ALA A 159 12.07 -35.13 23.66
N TRP A 160 11.59 -34.01 24.17
CA TRP A 160 10.81 -33.08 23.37
C TRP A 160 11.75 -32.04 22.73
N HIS A 161 11.64 -31.84 21.42
CA HIS A 161 12.39 -30.88 20.65
C HIS A 161 11.54 -29.63 20.40
N GLU A 162 11.90 -28.48 20.97
CA GLU A 162 11.14 -27.24 20.91
C GLU A 162 11.34 -26.45 19.61
N GLY A 163 12.16 -26.96 18.69
CA GLY A 163 12.48 -26.32 17.42
C GLY A 163 12.60 -27.30 16.26
N ALA A 164 13.17 -26.83 15.19
CA ALA A 164 13.59 -27.63 14.04
C ALA A 164 15.07 -27.38 13.77
N ASP A 165 15.82 -28.45 13.50
CA ASP A 165 17.24 -28.36 13.21
C ASP A 165 17.47 -28.35 11.70
N PHE A 166 18.32 -27.43 11.23
CA PHE A 166 18.74 -27.33 9.84
C PHE A 166 20.25 -27.47 9.75
N ALA A 167 20.69 -28.61 9.22
CA ALA A 167 22.10 -28.90 9.01
C ALA A 167 22.64 -28.23 7.76
N GLY A 168 23.88 -27.82 7.82
CA GLY A 168 24.59 -27.17 6.73
C GLY A 168 26.09 -27.15 6.96
N ARG A 169 26.80 -26.40 6.15
CA ARG A 169 28.24 -26.22 6.30
C ARG A 169 28.53 -25.25 7.45
N GLU A 170 29.51 -25.57 8.29
CA GLU A 170 30.00 -24.66 9.32
C GLU A 170 30.43 -23.32 8.70
N GLY A 171 30.13 -22.22 9.38
CA GLY A 171 30.37 -20.87 8.90
C GLY A 171 29.42 -20.37 7.80
N SER A 172 28.39 -21.15 7.42
CA SER A 172 27.37 -20.66 6.48
C SER A 172 26.38 -19.70 7.13
N ASP A 173 25.79 -18.85 6.31
CA ASP A 173 24.84 -17.82 6.75
C ASP A 173 23.59 -18.39 7.42
N ILE A 174 23.26 -17.83 8.58
CA ILE A 174 21.95 -17.98 9.23
C ILE A 174 21.18 -16.70 9.01
N LEU A 175 19.93 -16.82 8.51
CA LEU A 175 19.11 -15.73 8.05
C LEU A 175 17.94 -15.47 9.00
N ALA A 176 17.62 -14.20 9.22
CA ALA A 176 16.35 -13.81 9.83
C ALA A 176 15.19 -14.23 8.93
N VAL A 177 14.23 -14.98 9.44
CA VAL A 177 13.04 -15.44 8.68
C VAL A 177 11.90 -14.43 8.65
N ALA A 178 12.04 -13.34 9.39
CA ALA A 178 11.11 -12.20 9.41
C ALA A 178 11.84 -10.93 9.85
N SER A 179 11.24 -9.77 9.56
CA SER A 179 11.71 -8.48 10.07
C SER A 179 11.41 -8.36 11.57
N GLY A 180 12.26 -7.67 12.31
CA GLY A 180 12.08 -7.50 13.76
C GLY A 180 13.25 -6.79 14.44
N VAL A 181 13.23 -6.86 15.76
CA VAL A 181 14.27 -6.29 16.65
C VAL A 181 14.98 -7.44 17.36
N VAL A 182 16.30 -7.44 17.39
CA VAL A 182 17.09 -8.42 18.15
C VAL A 182 16.83 -8.22 19.64
N SER A 183 16.21 -9.20 20.28
CA SER A 183 15.89 -9.17 21.71
C SER A 183 16.96 -9.87 22.57
N TRP A 184 17.78 -10.73 21.96
CA TRP A 184 18.90 -11.40 22.58
C TRP A 184 20.01 -11.69 21.57
N SER A 185 21.25 -11.45 21.96
CA SER A 185 22.43 -11.90 21.23
C SER A 185 23.53 -12.25 22.24
N GLY A 186 23.95 -13.50 22.30
CA GLY A 186 24.95 -13.97 23.26
C GLY A 186 24.85 -15.44 23.57
N HIS A 187 25.65 -15.87 24.56
CA HIS A 187 25.68 -17.27 25.01
C HIS A 187 24.52 -17.61 25.94
N LYS A 188 23.85 -18.74 25.71
CA LYS A 188 22.79 -19.27 26.58
C LYS A 188 23.02 -20.76 26.83
N SER A 189 22.88 -21.18 28.09
CA SER A 189 23.11 -22.61 28.49
C SER A 189 22.25 -23.54 27.64
N GLY A 190 22.88 -24.58 27.10
CA GLY A 190 22.25 -25.55 26.18
C GLY A 190 22.23 -25.09 24.73
N TYR A 191 21.91 -23.83 24.46
CA TYR A 191 21.82 -23.27 23.11
C TYR A 191 23.17 -22.85 22.49
N GLY A 192 24.21 -22.66 23.32
CA GLY A 192 25.47 -22.08 22.86
C GLY A 192 25.31 -20.59 22.53
N SER A 193 25.99 -20.11 21.48
CA SER A 193 25.76 -18.77 20.95
C SER A 193 24.41 -18.73 20.23
N MET A 194 23.57 -17.75 20.60
CA MET A 194 22.17 -17.67 20.18
C MET A 194 21.79 -16.22 19.85
N VAL A 195 20.97 -16.05 18.83
CA VAL A 195 20.24 -14.81 18.51
C VAL A 195 18.74 -15.06 18.71
N GLU A 196 18.03 -14.12 19.34
CA GLU A 196 16.57 -14.08 19.37
C GLU A 196 16.10 -12.79 18.73
N VAL A 197 15.11 -12.88 17.85
CA VAL A 197 14.48 -11.74 17.16
C VAL A 197 13.02 -11.67 17.54
N SER A 198 12.58 -10.50 18.05
CA SER A 198 11.18 -10.19 18.32
C SER A 198 10.56 -9.56 17.07
N HIS A 199 9.43 -10.11 16.61
CA HIS A 199 8.72 -9.69 15.41
C HIS A 199 7.44 -8.89 15.70
N GLY A 200 7.14 -8.61 16.97
CA GLY A 200 5.87 -8.02 17.39
C GLY A 200 4.76 -9.07 17.52
N ASP A 201 3.57 -8.64 17.92
CA ASP A 201 2.36 -9.48 18.06
C ASP A 201 2.58 -10.82 18.81
N GLY A 202 3.50 -10.82 19.77
CA GLY A 202 3.87 -12.01 20.56
C GLY A 202 4.65 -13.07 19.79
N LEU A 203 5.15 -12.75 18.59
CA LEU A 203 6.00 -13.64 17.79
C LEU A 203 7.47 -13.35 18.04
N SER A 204 8.28 -14.40 18.26
CA SER A 204 9.74 -14.33 18.25
C SER A 204 10.34 -15.58 17.63
N THR A 205 11.58 -15.48 17.16
CA THR A 205 12.36 -16.59 16.62
C THR A 205 13.73 -16.67 17.28
N ARG A 206 14.24 -17.90 17.46
CA ARG A 206 15.58 -18.15 18.00
C ARG A 206 16.41 -18.94 17.01
N TYR A 207 17.70 -18.61 17.00
CA TYR A 207 18.71 -19.20 16.14
C TYR A 207 19.91 -19.57 16.99
N ALA A 208 20.11 -20.84 17.27
CA ALA A 208 21.10 -21.32 18.23
C ALA A 208 22.17 -22.21 17.61
N HIS A 209 23.17 -22.55 18.41
CA HIS A 209 24.38 -23.28 18.06
C HIS A 209 25.28 -22.53 17.10
N ASN A 210 25.16 -21.18 17.07
CA ASN A 210 25.91 -20.32 16.19
C ASN A 210 27.42 -20.42 16.48
N GLN A 211 28.23 -20.29 15.44
CA GLN A 211 29.66 -20.07 15.56
C GLN A 211 29.91 -18.63 16.03
N GLU A 212 29.21 -17.68 15.43
CA GLU A 212 29.32 -16.25 15.69
C GLU A 212 27.96 -15.57 15.48
N ASN A 213 27.59 -14.66 16.37
CA ASN A 213 26.46 -13.77 16.20
C ASN A 213 26.95 -12.48 15.52
N LEU A 214 26.29 -12.05 14.46
CA LEU A 214 26.66 -10.88 13.65
C LEU A 214 25.80 -9.64 13.96
N VAL A 215 24.90 -9.75 14.93
CA VAL A 215 23.98 -8.69 15.33
C VAL A 215 23.97 -8.55 16.86
N ASP A 216 23.69 -7.33 17.33
CA ASP A 216 23.60 -6.99 18.74
C ASP A 216 22.14 -6.74 19.18
N VAL A 217 21.90 -6.81 20.51
CA VAL A 217 20.58 -6.50 21.09
C VAL A 217 20.18 -5.07 20.76
N GLY A 218 18.98 -4.89 20.21
CA GLY A 218 18.45 -3.61 19.76
C GLY A 218 18.58 -3.37 18.25
N ASP A 219 19.35 -4.19 17.53
CA ASP A 219 19.47 -4.07 16.08
C ASP A 219 18.14 -4.37 15.39
N LEU A 220 17.84 -3.60 14.33
CA LEU A 220 16.73 -3.84 13.44
C LEU A 220 17.20 -4.76 12.32
N VAL A 221 16.51 -5.89 12.15
CA VAL A 221 16.78 -6.86 11.08
C VAL A 221 15.59 -6.99 10.15
N ARG A 222 15.87 -7.23 8.88
CA ARG A 222 14.86 -7.54 7.86
C ARG A 222 14.89 -9.02 7.53
N ARG A 223 13.79 -9.55 7.05
CA ARG A 223 13.76 -10.91 6.51
C ARG A 223 14.84 -11.10 5.45
N GLY A 224 15.68 -12.13 5.62
CA GLY A 224 16.77 -12.46 4.72
C GLY A 224 18.13 -11.86 5.11
N ASP A 225 18.19 -11.00 6.12
CA ASP A 225 19.45 -10.48 6.65
C ASP A 225 20.22 -11.61 7.31
N VAL A 226 21.57 -11.58 7.16
CA VAL A 226 22.48 -12.51 7.83
C VAL A 226 22.66 -12.06 9.28
N ILE A 227 22.24 -12.89 10.23
CA ILE A 227 22.25 -12.54 11.67
C ILE A 227 23.27 -13.34 12.47
N ALA A 228 23.73 -14.47 11.93
CA ALA A 228 24.74 -15.31 12.56
C ALA A 228 25.42 -16.22 11.54
N LEU A 229 26.50 -16.86 11.94
CA LEU A 229 27.18 -17.94 11.21
C LEU A 229 26.88 -19.28 11.86
N MET A 230 26.60 -20.30 11.04
CA MET A 230 26.31 -21.65 11.50
C MET A 230 27.51 -22.25 12.21
N GLY A 231 27.27 -22.86 13.36
CA GLY A 231 28.30 -23.54 14.14
C GLY A 231 27.78 -24.81 14.79
N SER A 232 28.45 -25.21 15.87
CA SER A 232 28.13 -26.35 16.69
C SER A 232 28.36 -26.04 18.19
N SER A 233 28.12 -24.78 18.58
CA SER A 233 28.31 -24.35 19.98
C SER A 233 27.19 -24.88 20.89
N GLY A 234 27.49 -24.98 22.18
CA GLY A 234 26.54 -25.53 23.17
C GLY A 234 26.29 -27.03 23.02
N ARG A 235 25.02 -27.45 23.20
CA ARG A 235 24.65 -28.87 23.13
C ARG A 235 24.33 -29.31 21.72
N SER A 236 25.35 -29.63 20.92
CA SER A 236 25.25 -29.98 19.52
C SER A 236 26.13 -31.16 19.16
N THR A 237 25.75 -31.95 18.16
CA THR A 237 26.51 -33.08 17.63
C THR A 237 27.24 -32.80 16.33
N GLY A 238 27.03 -31.59 15.74
CA GLY A 238 27.67 -31.18 14.51
C GLY A 238 27.04 -29.88 13.96
N PRO A 239 27.58 -29.30 12.89
CA PRO A 239 27.15 -28.00 12.39
C PRO A 239 25.67 -27.97 11.93
N HIS A 240 24.85 -27.20 12.64
CA HIS A 240 23.45 -26.93 12.31
C HIS A 240 22.96 -25.68 13.02
N VAL A 241 21.87 -25.08 12.55
CA VAL A 241 21.10 -24.09 13.30
C VAL A 241 19.89 -24.80 13.94
N HIS A 242 19.76 -24.68 15.26
CA HIS A 242 18.53 -24.99 15.98
C HIS A 242 17.62 -23.77 15.90
N PHE A 243 16.46 -23.94 15.27
CA PHE A 243 15.52 -22.87 14.96
C PHE A 243 14.19 -23.07 15.69
N GLU A 244 13.81 -22.09 16.51
CA GLU A 244 12.54 -22.08 17.25
C GLU A 244 11.66 -20.92 16.81
N VAL A 245 10.35 -21.13 16.83
CA VAL A 245 9.32 -20.10 16.70
C VAL A 245 8.49 -20.07 17.99
N PHE A 246 8.35 -18.89 18.57
CA PHE A 246 7.51 -18.65 19.73
C PHE A 246 6.30 -17.83 19.36
N LYS A 247 5.14 -18.22 19.89
CA LYS A 247 3.93 -17.41 19.84
C LYS A 247 3.40 -17.24 21.27
N ASN A 248 3.30 -15.97 21.72
CA ASN A 248 2.88 -15.62 23.07
C ASN A 248 3.69 -16.37 24.16
N GLY A 249 5.01 -16.44 23.99
CA GLY A 249 5.94 -17.07 24.93
C GLY A 249 5.95 -18.60 24.92
N ARG A 250 5.24 -19.26 23.99
CA ARG A 250 5.22 -20.72 23.85
C ARG A 250 5.86 -21.15 22.55
N ALA A 251 6.73 -22.14 22.59
CA ALA A 251 7.30 -22.76 21.40
C ALA A 251 6.19 -23.42 20.57
N VAL A 252 6.20 -23.19 19.26
CA VAL A 252 5.26 -23.76 18.29
C VAL A 252 6.02 -24.43 17.15
N ASP A 253 5.37 -25.37 16.46
CA ASP A 253 5.99 -26.10 15.35
C ASP A 253 6.42 -25.12 14.23
N PRO A 254 7.72 -24.99 13.94
CA PRO A 254 8.24 -24.13 12.89
C PRO A 254 7.82 -24.54 11.48
N ALA A 255 7.38 -25.79 11.27
CA ALA A 255 7.07 -26.31 9.95
C ALA A 255 5.99 -25.50 9.20
N SER A 256 5.03 -24.92 9.93
CA SER A 256 3.98 -24.08 9.36
C SER A 256 4.52 -22.75 8.82
N TYR A 257 5.63 -22.25 9.36
CA TYR A 257 6.31 -21.02 8.98
C TYR A 257 7.36 -21.27 7.88
N VAL A 258 8.15 -22.35 8.02
CA VAL A 258 9.21 -22.74 7.08
C VAL A 258 8.66 -23.01 5.67
N ARG A 259 7.45 -23.61 5.57
CA ARG A 259 6.79 -23.93 4.29
C ARG A 259 6.10 -22.73 3.62
N ARG A 260 5.96 -21.60 4.29
CA ARG A 260 5.40 -20.39 3.69
C ARG A 260 6.39 -19.83 2.68
N THR A 261 6.21 -20.18 1.42
CA THR A 261 6.86 -19.49 0.31
C THR A 261 6.08 -18.21 0.00
N ARG A 262 6.78 -17.13 -0.24
CA ARG A 262 6.17 -15.88 -0.71
C ARG A 262 5.37 -16.17 -2.00
N ARG A 263 4.09 -15.91 -2.01
CA ARG A 263 3.33 -15.71 -3.24
C ARG A 263 3.50 -14.28 -3.71
#